data_e58d71a27459773e17b3ef2f4afb711b
#
_entry.id   e58d71a27459773e17b3ef2f4afb711b
#
_cell.length_a   1.000
_cell.length_b   1.000
_cell.length_c   1.000
_cell.angle_alpha   90.00
_cell.angle_beta   90.00
_cell.angle_gamma   90.00
#
_symmetry.space_group_name_H-M   'P 1'
#
loop_
_entity.id
_entity.type
_entity.pdbx_description
1 polymer ?
#
loop_
_entity_poly.entity_id
_entity_poly.type
_entity_poly.pdbx_seq_one_letter_code
_entity_poly.pdbx_strand_id
1 'polypeptide(L)'
;MKRFSEVWLLTGFAVLLNTVPALAKDNLWDLDLPFETAVIHYDVSGAQKGTETLYIRDSGNERVKITHSKGKIMLVNTTTNTIEITTRDSVINIDMDKKTGTRMTNPQKFMREEIEKLSAKERKVVMKNLQTIGMNMAVQMGGQVKPKAGEHLGYTCDLVTVMGTTSCQMSGTPIMLKMESNLMGIKMNTVAKKIDKNASVPANIFQIPKGVNVEYNKEADDMSRAMVASMIESMKDPDAAKKFEERMSRGRTQIDTSQRQEAQERHQQDANEQKPEVDPNKNAGEESGEPDEKQLNEMMQKGMKTLKGLFK
;
A
#
# COMPACT_ATOMS: atom_id res chain seq x y z
N MET A 1 13.73 14.40 17.34
CA MET A 1 13.41 14.51 15.92
C MET A 1 13.87 13.26 15.16
N LYS A 2 13.40 12.04 15.54
CA LYS A 2 13.75 10.77 14.87
C LYS A 2 12.50 9.94 14.45
N ARG A 3 11.30 10.55 14.39
CA ARG A 3 10.03 9.77 14.28
C ARG A 3 9.33 9.83 12.91
N PHE A 4 9.86 10.51 11.91
CA PHE A 4 9.22 10.58 10.58
C PHE A 4 9.69 9.52 9.58
N SER A 5 10.67 8.67 9.93
CA SER A 5 11.17 7.64 8.99
C SER A 5 10.33 6.35 8.96
N GLU A 6 9.42 6.16 9.92
CA GLU A 6 8.67 4.88 10.06
C GLU A 6 7.44 4.79 9.15
N VAL A 7 6.93 5.91 8.64
CA VAL A 7 5.74 5.90 7.76
C VAL A 7 6.05 5.29 6.38
N TRP A 8 7.30 5.31 5.96
CA TRP A 8 7.73 4.77 4.65
C TRP A 8 7.78 3.25 4.57
N LEU A 9 7.91 2.55 5.70
CA LEU A 9 7.93 1.08 5.75
C LEU A 9 6.57 0.46 5.39
N LEU A 10 5.47 1.15 5.67
CA LEU A 10 4.12 0.65 5.38
C LEU A 10 3.75 0.77 3.89
N THR A 11 4.27 1.77 3.18
CA THR A 11 4.02 1.93 1.74
C THR A 11 4.79 0.92 0.88
N GLY A 12 5.98 0.50 1.32
CA GLY A 12 6.78 -0.53 0.61
C GLY A 12 6.13 -1.92 0.62
N PHE A 13 5.39 -2.25 1.68
CA PHE A 13 4.78 -3.58 1.82
C PHE A 13 3.51 -3.76 0.98
N ALA A 14 2.73 -2.70 0.79
CA ALA A 14 1.52 -2.75 -0.05
C ALA A 14 1.84 -3.05 -1.52
N VAL A 15 3.04 -2.74 -2.01
CA VAL A 15 3.47 -3.01 -3.39
C VAL A 15 3.71 -4.51 -3.63
N LEU A 16 4.11 -5.28 -2.60
CA LEU A 16 4.37 -6.73 -2.76
C LEU A 16 3.11 -7.54 -3.07
N LEU A 17 1.95 -7.06 -2.66
CA LEU A 17 0.70 -7.82 -2.72
C LEU A 17 -0.10 -7.58 -4.00
N ASN A 18 0.26 -6.53 -4.76
CA ASN A 18 -0.43 -6.20 -6.00
C ASN A 18 0.13 -6.90 -7.25
N THR A 19 1.14 -7.78 -7.09
CA THR A 19 1.84 -8.38 -8.22
C THR A 19 1.79 -9.90 -8.23
N VAL A 20 0.62 -10.50 -8.01
CA VAL A 20 0.45 -11.90 -8.45
C VAL A 20 -0.14 -11.86 -9.85
N PRO A 21 0.69 -11.89 -10.90
CA PRO A 21 0.20 -11.93 -12.26
C PRO A 21 -0.59 -13.21 -12.48
N ALA A 22 -1.58 -13.16 -13.36
CA ALA A 22 -2.27 -14.34 -13.85
C ALA A 22 -1.23 -15.35 -14.36
N LEU A 23 -1.08 -16.47 -13.64
CA LEU A 23 -0.06 -17.50 -13.87
C LEU A 23 -0.40 -18.35 -15.09
N ALA A 24 -0.26 -17.78 -16.27
CA ALA A 24 -0.44 -18.50 -17.53
C ALA A 24 0.84 -18.53 -18.41
N LYS A 25 1.98 -18.01 -17.92
CA LYS A 25 3.24 -17.98 -18.68
C LYS A 25 4.38 -18.68 -17.95
N ASP A 26 5.32 -19.19 -18.71
CA ASP A 26 6.53 -19.87 -18.26
C ASP A 26 7.46 -19.03 -17.38
N ASN A 27 7.22 -17.71 -17.32
CA ASN A 27 7.95 -16.77 -16.49
C ASN A 27 7.00 -16.04 -15.50
N LEU A 28 6.98 -16.52 -14.27
CA LEU A 28 6.17 -16.05 -13.15
C LEU A 28 6.39 -14.57 -12.76
N TRP A 29 7.47 -13.98 -13.26
CA TRP A 29 7.96 -12.69 -12.81
C TRP A 29 7.76 -11.59 -13.84
N ASP A 30 7.41 -11.94 -15.06
CA ASP A 30 7.15 -10.97 -16.09
C ASP A 30 5.71 -10.45 -15.98
N LEU A 31 5.58 -9.15 -15.89
CA LEU A 31 4.28 -8.49 -15.89
C LEU A 31 3.69 -8.59 -17.31
N ASP A 32 2.42 -9.00 -17.41
CA ASP A 32 1.71 -9.06 -18.70
C ASP A 32 1.19 -7.67 -19.07
N LEU A 33 2.12 -6.73 -19.30
CA LEU A 33 1.78 -5.39 -19.72
C LEU A 33 1.48 -5.35 -21.22
N PRO A 34 0.50 -4.52 -21.66
CA PRO A 34 0.18 -4.34 -23.08
C PRO A 34 1.20 -3.48 -23.83
N PHE A 35 2.36 -3.24 -23.23
CA PHE A 35 3.47 -2.46 -23.77
C PHE A 35 4.78 -2.86 -23.09
N GLU A 36 5.89 -2.80 -23.81
CA GLU A 36 7.23 -3.06 -23.29
C GLU A 36 7.78 -1.86 -22.51
N THR A 37 7.53 -0.67 -23.05
CA THR A 37 7.89 0.62 -22.44
C THR A 37 6.68 1.55 -22.40
N ALA A 38 6.60 2.42 -21.40
CA ALA A 38 5.59 3.46 -21.35
C ALA A 38 6.00 4.63 -20.45
N VAL A 39 5.36 5.78 -20.67
CA VAL A 39 5.34 6.90 -19.73
C VAL A 39 3.89 7.21 -19.41
N ILE A 40 3.54 7.18 -18.11
CA ILE A 40 2.20 7.47 -17.63
C ILE A 40 2.25 8.76 -16.82
N HIS A 41 1.41 9.71 -17.19
CA HIS A 41 1.30 11.00 -16.52
C HIS A 41 0.03 11.02 -15.68
N TYR A 42 0.17 11.39 -14.40
CA TYR A 42 -0.93 11.47 -13.45
C TYR A 42 -1.09 12.89 -12.92
N ASP A 43 -2.33 13.26 -12.66
CA ASP A 43 -2.68 14.39 -11.81
C ASP A 43 -2.96 13.91 -10.39
N VAL A 44 -2.43 14.64 -9.42
CA VAL A 44 -2.71 14.48 -8.00
C VAL A 44 -3.58 15.63 -7.54
N SER A 45 -4.66 15.33 -6.83
CA SER A 45 -5.61 16.32 -6.32
C SER A 45 -6.18 15.95 -4.95
N GLY A 46 -6.84 16.91 -4.31
CA GLY A 46 -7.37 16.75 -2.95
C GLY A 46 -6.50 17.49 -1.92
N ALA A 47 -6.14 16.84 -0.83
CA ALA A 47 -5.30 17.41 0.24
C ALA A 47 -3.90 17.80 -0.26
N GLN A 48 -3.43 17.13 -1.30
CA GLN A 48 -2.24 17.52 -2.07
C GLN A 48 -2.63 17.75 -3.53
N LYS A 49 -1.91 18.65 -4.20
CA LYS A 49 -2.07 18.95 -5.62
C LYS A 49 -0.72 18.90 -6.30
N GLY A 50 -0.66 18.25 -7.48
CA GLY A 50 0.58 18.12 -8.21
C GLY A 50 0.49 17.11 -9.33
N THR A 51 1.63 16.53 -9.67
CA THR A 51 1.78 15.54 -10.74
C THR A 51 2.60 14.34 -10.28
N GLU A 52 2.32 13.21 -10.90
CA GLU A 52 3.14 12.01 -10.80
C GLU A 52 3.43 11.53 -12.21
N THR A 53 4.66 11.08 -12.47
CA THR A 53 5.04 10.46 -13.74
C THR A 53 5.65 9.09 -13.47
N LEU A 54 5.11 8.07 -14.10
CA LEU A 54 5.60 6.70 -14.02
C LEU A 54 6.26 6.33 -15.36
N TYR A 55 7.55 6.07 -15.32
CA TYR A 55 8.34 5.54 -16.43
C TYR A 55 8.44 4.02 -16.28
N ILE A 56 8.20 3.30 -17.35
CA ILE A 56 8.19 1.84 -17.39
C ILE A 56 9.10 1.37 -18.52
N ARG A 57 9.95 0.38 -18.24
CA ARG A 57 10.71 -0.36 -19.25
C ARG A 57 10.87 -1.83 -18.81
N ASP A 58 11.43 -2.65 -19.68
CA ASP A 58 11.61 -4.09 -19.43
C ASP A 58 10.29 -4.76 -19.02
N SER A 59 9.21 -4.47 -19.76
CA SER A 59 7.87 -4.99 -19.50
C SER A 59 7.42 -4.81 -18.04
N GLY A 60 7.80 -3.68 -17.40
CA GLY A 60 7.43 -3.35 -16.04
C GLY A 60 8.36 -3.84 -14.93
N ASN A 61 9.42 -4.57 -15.27
CA ASN A 61 10.44 -4.98 -14.29
C ASN A 61 11.29 -3.80 -13.80
N GLU A 62 11.39 -2.76 -14.62
CA GLU A 62 12.07 -1.53 -14.26
C GLU A 62 11.09 -0.35 -14.34
N ARG A 63 10.98 0.38 -13.25
CA ARG A 63 10.04 1.50 -13.10
C ARG A 63 10.69 2.64 -12.35
N VAL A 64 10.37 3.87 -12.76
CA VAL A 64 10.69 5.07 -11.99
C VAL A 64 9.42 5.88 -11.83
N LYS A 65 9.09 6.18 -10.59
CA LYS A 65 7.96 7.06 -10.25
C LYS A 65 8.52 8.37 -9.70
N ILE A 66 8.16 9.47 -10.33
CA ILE A 66 8.52 10.82 -9.91
C ILE A 66 7.26 11.52 -9.46
N THR A 67 7.23 11.98 -8.21
CA THR A 67 6.07 12.65 -7.61
C THR A 67 6.45 14.05 -7.19
N HIS A 68 5.69 15.04 -7.67
CA HIS A 68 5.78 16.43 -7.25
C HIS A 68 4.39 16.90 -6.81
N SER A 69 4.19 17.10 -5.53
CA SER A 69 2.93 17.61 -5.01
C SER A 69 3.13 18.50 -3.80
N LYS A 70 2.19 19.42 -3.60
CA LYS A 70 2.13 20.33 -2.45
C LYS A 70 0.70 20.38 -1.93
N GLY A 71 0.55 20.54 -0.63
CA GLY A 71 -0.77 20.61 -0.05
C GLY A 71 -0.74 20.88 1.43
N LYS A 72 -1.88 20.57 2.06
CA LYS A 72 -2.05 20.76 3.49
C LYS A 72 -2.74 19.52 4.05
N ILE A 73 -2.09 18.86 4.99
CA ILE A 73 -2.64 17.70 5.69
C ILE A 73 -2.73 18.09 7.17
N MET A 74 -3.94 18.05 7.76
CA MET A 74 -4.18 18.41 9.16
C MET A 74 -3.51 19.74 9.57
N LEU A 75 -3.72 20.80 8.78
CA LEU A 75 -3.16 22.15 8.98
C LEU A 75 -1.64 22.26 8.74
N VAL A 76 -0.93 21.18 8.47
CA VAL A 76 0.50 21.19 8.16
C VAL A 76 0.71 21.27 6.65
N ASN A 77 1.50 22.27 6.21
CA ASN A 77 1.92 22.35 4.82
C ASN A 77 2.86 21.20 4.52
N THR A 78 2.57 20.45 3.47
CA THR A 78 3.37 19.29 3.03
C THR A 78 3.82 19.50 1.60
N THR A 79 5.06 19.11 1.33
CA THR A 79 5.62 19.00 -0.02
C THR A 79 6.09 17.58 -0.21
N THR A 80 5.74 16.98 -1.33
CA THR A 80 6.24 15.68 -1.75
C THR A 80 7.01 15.89 -3.04
N ASN A 81 8.32 15.64 -2.98
CA ASN A 81 9.23 15.73 -4.12
C ASN A 81 10.12 14.50 -4.07
N THR A 82 9.62 13.39 -4.64
CA THR A 82 10.22 12.07 -4.46
C THR A 82 10.46 11.36 -5.78
N ILE A 83 11.50 10.53 -5.79
CA ILE A 83 11.79 9.60 -6.88
C ILE A 83 11.85 8.19 -6.27
N GLU A 84 11.05 7.29 -6.81
CA GLU A 84 11.11 5.86 -6.50
C GLU A 84 11.64 5.12 -7.74
N ILE A 85 12.78 4.43 -7.58
CA ILE A 85 13.39 3.63 -8.64
C ILE A 85 13.26 2.17 -8.24
N THR A 86 12.55 1.38 -9.03
CA THR A 86 12.42 -0.06 -8.88
C THR A 86 13.09 -0.76 -10.03
N THR A 87 14.00 -1.68 -9.72
CA THR A 87 14.64 -2.58 -10.68
C THR A 87 14.41 -4.03 -10.24
N ARG A 88 14.84 -5.00 -11.04
CA ARG A 88 14.79 -6.43 -10.65
C ARG A 88 15.53 -6.71 -9.34
N ASP A 89 16.58 -5.92 -9.03
CA ASP A 89 17.47 -6.14 -7.89
C ASP A 89 17.23 -5.24 -6.70
N SER A 90 16.71 -4.03 -6.91
CA SER A 90 16.63 -3.03 -5.85
C SER A 90 15.43 -2.11 -5.96
N VAL A 91 15.03 -1.58 -4.80
CA VAL A 91 14.11 -0.45 -4.68
C VAL A 91 14.88 0.68 -4.01
N ILE A 92 14.82 1.88 -4.61
CA ILE A 92 15.48 3.09 -4.11
C ILE A 92 14.40 4.16 -3.95
N ASN A 93 14.28 4.71 -2.76
CA ASN A 93 13.39 5.82 -2.45
C ASN A 93 14.21 7.07 -2.16
N ILE A 94 13.95 8.16 -2.86
CA ILE A 94 14.69 9.41 -2.78
C ILE A 94 13.77 10.55 -2.40
N ASP A 95 14.14 11.31 -1.38
CA ASP A 95 13.58 12.61 -1.02
C ASP A 95 14.46 13.69 -1.66
N MET A 96 13.94 14.35 -2.70
CA MET A 96 14.69 15.33 -3.46
C MET A 96 14.87 16.66 -2.72
N ASP A 97 13.98 16.98 -1.79
CA ASP A 97 14.09 18.19 -0.97
C ASP A 97 15.21 18.05 0.07
N LYS A 98 15.36 16.86 0.64
CA LYS A 98 16.46 16.55 1.59
C LYS A 98 17.74 16.07 0.91
N LYS A 99 17.68 15.72 -0.38
CA LYS A 99 18.78 15.09 -1.13
C LYS A 99 19.29 13.82 -0.45
N THR A 100 18.38 13.04 0.12
CA THR A 100 18.69 11.78 0.77
C THR A 100 17.80 10.68 0.24
N GLY A 101 18.25 9.43 0.34
CA GLY A 101 17.44 8.29 -0.05
C GLY A 101 17.84 7.03 0.70
N THR A 102 17.03 6.00 0.52
CA THR A 102 17.30 4.66 1.02
C THR A 102 17.24 3.67 -0.12
N ARG A 103 18.12 2.68 -0.08
CA ARG A 103 18.13 1.54 -1.01
C ARG A 103 17.95 0.25 -0.24
N MET A 104 17.13 -0.64 -0.77
CA MET A 104 16.99 -2.02 -0.30
C MET A 104 16.95 -2.98 -1.48
N THR A 105 17.18 -4.25 -1.24
CA THR A 105 16.96 -5.30 -2.23
C THR A 105 15.47 -5.38 -2.58
N ASN A 106 15.16 -5.57 -3.86
CA ASN A 106 13.78 -5.78 -4.27
C ASN A 106 13.25 -7.09 -3.63
N PRO A 107 12.18 -7.05 -2.82
CA PRO A 107 11.65 -8.25 -2.18
C PRO A 107 11.24 -9.36 -3.16
N GLN A 108 10.90 -9.02 -4.40
CA GLN A 108 10.64 -10.01 -5.45
C GLN A 108 11.89 -10.84 -5.79
N LYS A 109 13.10 -10.30 -5.60
CA LYS A 109 14.34 -11.05 -5.76
C LYS A 109 14.44 -12.15 -4.71
N PHE A 110 14.17 -11.84 -3.44
CA PHE A 110 14.13 -12.85 -2.39
C PHE A 110 13.08 -13.92 -2.64
N MET A 111 11.91 -13.51 -3.14
CA MET A 111 10.85 -14.44 -3.49
C MET A 111 11.27 -15.40 -4.61
N ARG A 112 11.95 -14.91 -5.66
CA ARG A 112 12.53 -15.76 -6.71
C ARG A 112 13.53 -16.75 -6.14
N GLU A 113 14.50 -16.26 -5.35
CA GLU A 113 15.54 -17.06 -4.73
C GLU A 113 14.94 -18.19 -3.87
N GLU A 114 13.90 -17.92 -3.07
CA GLU A 114 13.25 -18.92 -2.25
C GLU A 114 12.44 -19.93 -3.08
N ILE A 115 11.72 -19.48 -4.11
CA ILE A 115 10.94 -20.38 -5.00
C ILE A 115 11.84 -21.27 -5.85
N GLU A 116 13.01 -20.79 -6.27
CA GLU A 116 13.99 -21.58 -7.03
C GLU A 116 14.54 -22.75 -6.23
N LYS A 117 14.63 -22.66 -4.90
CA LYS A 117 15.07 -23.73 -4.00
C LYS A 117 14.04 -24.87 -3.87
N LEU A 118 12.79 -24.62 -4.26
CA LEU A 118 11.70 -25.59 -4.07
C LEU A 118 11.74 -26.71 -5.11
N SER A 119 11.35 -27.92 -4.69
CA SER A 119 11.02 -29.00 -5.61
C SER A 119 9.86 -28.61 -6.53
N ALA A 120 9.73 -29.26 -7.69
CA ALA A 120 8.64 -29.00 -8.62
C ALA A 120 7.24 -29.15 -7.98
N LYS A 121 7.09 -30.11 -7.06
CA LYS A 121 5.84 -30.33 -6.33
C LYS A 121 5.53 -29.19 -5.37
N GLU A 122 6.49 -28.78 -4.54
CA GLU A 122 6.34 -27.68 -3.60
C GLU A 122 6.08 -26.37 -4.34
N ARG A 123 6.82 -26.10 -5.40
CA ARG A 123 6.64 -24.91 -6.24
C ARG A 123 5.20 -24.78 -6.74
N LYS A 124 4.62 -25.87 -7.24
CA LYS A 124 3.21 -25.87 -7.70
C LYS A 124 2.24 -25.54 -6.58
N VAL A 125 2.45 -26.05 -5.38
CA VAL A 125 1.62 -25.78 -4.20
C VAL A 125 1.77 -24.30 -3.78
N VAL A 126 3.01 -23.84 -3.59
CA VAL A 126 3.31 -22.47 -3.18
C VAL A 126 2.70 -21.46 -4.16
N MET A 127 2.87 -21.69 -5.47
CA MET A 127 2.33 -20.79 -6.49
C MET A 127 0.82 -20.71 -6.47
N LYS A 128 0.14 -21.86 -6.33
CA LYS A 128 -1.33 -21.88 -6.18
C LYS A 128 -1.79 -21.10 -4.95
N ASN A 129 -1.13 -21.31 -3.81
CA ASN A 129 -1.48 -20.62 -2.57
C ASN A 129 -1.23 -19.11 -2.65
N LEU A 130 -0.10 -18.67 -3.20
CA LEU A 130 0.21 -17.25 -3.41
C LEU A 130 -0.84 -16.58 -4.32
N GLN A 131 -1.23 -17.24 -5.40
CA GLN A 131 -2.28 -16.73 -6.30
C GLN A 131 -3.62 -16.59 -5.57
N THR A 132 -4.02 -17.61 -4.81
CA THR A 132 -5.30 -17.60 -4.07
C THR A 132 -5.31 -16.49 -3.01
N ILE A 133 -4.23 -16.36 -2.24
CA ILE A 133 -4.11 -15.34 -1.19
C ILE A 133 -4.06 -13.95 -1.80
N GLY A 134 -3.28 -13.74 -2.88
CA GLY A 134 -3.18 -12.45 -3.56
C GLY A 134 -4.53 -11.95 -4.07
N MET A 135 -5.34 -12.82 -4.69
CA MET A 135 -6.68 -12.46 -5.14
C MET A 135 -7.64 -12.13 -3.98
N ASN A 136 -7.50 -12.79 -2.84
CA ASN A 136 -8.42 -12.66 -1.72
C ASN A 136 -7.99 -11.59 -0.70
N MET A 137 -6.78 -11.07 -0.78
CA MET A 137 -6.23 -10.20 0.25
C MET A 137 -7.02 -8.91 0.46
N ALA A 138 -7.38 -8.23 -0.63
CA ALA A 138 -8.21 -7.02 -0.53
C ALA A 138 -9.55 -7.32 0.15
N VAL A 139 -10.17 -8.44 -0.20
CA VAL A 139 -11.44 -8.90 0.40
C VAL A 139 -11.25 -9.20 1.89
N GLN A 140 -10.13 -9.82 2.25
CA GLN A 140 -9.84 -10.18 3.64
C GLN A 140 -9.52 -8.97 4.52
N MET A 141 -8.99 -7.90 3.94
CA MET A 141 -8.82 -6.61 4.61
C MET A 141 -10.12 -5.80 4.71
N GLY A 142 -11.28 -6.42 4.50
CA GLY A 142 -12.58 -5.75 4.52
C GLY A 142 -12.89 -4.97 3.25
N GLY A 143 -12.10 -5.17 2.21
CA GLY A 143 -12.28 -4.54 0.93
C GLY A 143 -13.10 -5.37 -0.05
N GLN A 144 -13.19 -4.88 -1.27
CA GLN A 144 -13.89 -5.50 -2.38
C GLN A 144 -13.05 -5.43 -3.64
N VAL A 145 -13.01 -6.53 -4.40
CA VAL A 145 -12.44 -6.57 -5.74
C VAL A 145 -13.56 -6.86 -6.73
N LYS A 146 -13.72 -6.00 -7.72
CA LYS A 146 -14.64 -6.16 -8.85
C LYS A 146 -13.80 -6.26 -10.13
N PRO A 147 -13.53 -7.47 -10.64
CA PRO A 147 -12.73 -7.65 -11.84
C PRO A 147 -13.42 -6.99 -13.04
N LYS A 148 -12.65 -6.29 -13.86
CA LYS A 148 -13.09 -5.67 -15.12
C LYS A 148 -14.31 -4.75 -14.98
N ALA A 149 -14.50 -4.15 -13.80
CA ALA A 149 -15.69 -3.35 -13.47
C ALA A 149 -15.53 -1.85 -13.76
N GLY A 150 -14.36 -1.43 -14.23
CA GLY A 150 -14.07 -0.05 -14.60
C GLY A 150 -13.35 0.06 -15.93
N GLU A 151 -13.31 1.29 -16.44
CA GLU A 151 -12.53 1.65 -17.63
C GLU A 151 -11.88 3.02 -17.41
N HIS A 152 -10.64 3.18 -17.86
CA HIS A 152 -9.95 4.46 -17.86
C HIS A 152 -8.91 4.51 -18.97
N LEU A 153 -8.91 5.61 -19.76
CA LEU A 153 -8.02 5.81 -20.92
C LEU A 153 -8.06 4.65 -21.94
N GLY A 154 -9.25 4.02 -22.12
CA GLY A 154 -9.43 2.89 -23.04
C GLY A 154 -8.88 1.56 -22.51
N TYR A 155 -8.53 1.48 -21.21
CA TYR A 155 -8.12 0.24 -20.55
C TYR A 155 -9.19 -0.21 -19.56
N THR A 156 -9.56 -1.47 -19.66
CA THR A 156 -10.38 -2.12 -18.64
C THR A 156 -9.57 -2.20 -17.33
N CYS A 157 -10.21 -1.92 -16.21
CA CYS A 157 -9.57 -2.03 -14.91
C CYS A 157 -10.40 -2.79 -13.87
N ASP A 158 -9.67 -3.44 -12.97
CA ASP A 158 -10.23 -4.04 -11.78
C ASP A 158 -10.43 -2.95 -10.73
N LEU A 159 -11.64 -2.85 -10.17
CA LEU A 159 -11.91 -1.92 -9.08
C LEU A 159 -11.60 -2.61 -7.76
N VAL A 160 -10.64 -2.06 -7.03
CA VAL A 160 -10.23 -2.55 -5.72
C VAL A 160 -10.55 -1.49 -4.68
N THR A 161 -11.41 -1.82 -3.72
CA THR A 161 -11.76 -0.92 -2.61
C THR A 161 -11.28 -1.54 -1.31
N VAL A 162 -10.43 -0.82 -0.57
CA VAL A 162 -9.90 -1.25 0.73
C VAL A 162 -9.74 -0.01 1.62
N MET A 163 -10.22 -0.06 2.87
CA MET A 163 -9.99 0.96 3.90
C MET A 163 -10.22 2.40 3.41
N GLY A 164 -11.35 2.67 2.74
CA GLY A 164 -11.69 4.02 2.24
C GLY A 164 -10.92 4.47 1.00
N THR A 165 -10.12 3.59 0.40
CA THR A 165 -9.43 3.83 -0.88
C THR A 165 -10.04 2.96 -1.96
N THR A 166 -10.40 3.55 -3.10
CA THR A 166 -10.82 2.83 -4.30
C THR A 166 -9.81 3.08 -5.41
N SER A 167 -9.29 2.03 -6.00
CA SER A 167 -8.39 2.09 -7.15
C SER A 167 -8.97 1.37 -8.37
N CYS A 168 -8.69 1.92 -9.55
CA CYS A 168 -8.90 1.30 -10.85
C CYS A 168 -7.52 0.86 -11.33
N GLN A 169 -7.28 -0.43 -11.27
CA GLN A 169 -6.01 -1.05 -11.64
C GLN A 169 -6.17 -1.70 -12.99
N MET A 170 -5.31 -1.41 -13.96
CA MET A 170 -5.36 -2.02 -15.30
C MET A 170 -5.41 -3.53 -15.17
N SER A 171 -6.47 -4.15 -15.67
CA SER A 171 -6.78 -5.56 -15.43
C SER A 171 -5.59 -6.48 -15.80
N GLY A 172 -5.26 -7.36 -14.86
CA GLY A 172 -4.14 -8.30 -15.01
C GLY A 172 -2.74 -7.68 -14.85
N THR A 173 -2.64 -6.41 -14.45
CA THR A 173 -1.35 -5.72 -14.27
C THR A 173 -1.30 -4.98 -12.94
N PRO A 174 -0.13 -4.60 -12.43
CA PRO A 174 0.00 -3.75 -11.24
C PRO A 174 -0.13 -2.25 -11.54
N ILE A 175 -0.52 -1.86 -12.75
CA ILE A 175 -0.59 -0.45 -13.15
C ILE A 175 -1.89 0.17 -12.64
N MET A 176 -1.77 1.09 -11.70
CA MET A 176 -2.89 1.87 -11.21
C MET A 176 -3.22 3.00 -12.21
N LEU A 177 -4.44 3.07 -12.68
CA LEU A 177 -4.93 4.11 -13.59
C LEU A 177 -5.62 5.25 -12.84
N LYS A 178 -6.29 4.93 -11.73
CA LYS A 178 -6.98 5.90 -10.90
C LYS A 178 -7.00 5.40 -9.44
N MET A 179 -6.81 6.32 -8.51
CA MET A 179 -6.97 6.08 -7.09
C MET A 179 -7.75 7.24 -6.45
N GLU A 180 -8.74 6.90 -5.66
CA GLU A 180 -9.49 7.81 -4.82
C GLU A 180 -9.41 7.32 -3.38
N SER A 181 -8.92 8.16 -2.48
CA SER A 181 -8.79 7.85 -1.07
C SER A 181 -9.52 8.89 -0.24
N ASN A 182 -10.24 8.43 0.77
CA ASN A 182 -10.82 9.27 1.82
C ASN A 182 -10.55 8.61 3.17
N LEU A 183 -9.43 8.99 3.76
CA LEU A 183 -9.00 8.48 5.04
C LEU A 183 -9.19 9.57 6.10
N MET A 184 -10.08 9.34 7.05
CA MET A 184 -10.36 10.28 8.15
C MET A 184 -10.69 11.71 7.65
N GLY A 185 -11.45 11.83 6.54
CA GLY A 185 -11.80 13.12 5.93
C GLY A 185 -10.72 13.72 5.02
N ILE A 186 -9.52 13.15 4.98
CA ILE A 186 -8.45 13.59 4.08
C ILE A 186 -8.66 12.92 2.72
N LYS A 187 -9.06 13.72 1.74
CA LYS A 187 -9.31 13.25 0.38
C LYS A 187 -8.05 13.40 -0.46
N MET A 188 -7.66 12.33 -1.15
CA MET A 188 -6.57 12.32 -2.13
C MET A 188 -7.00 11.55 -3.37
N ASN A 189 -6.71 12.09 -4.54
CA ASN A 189 -6.98 11.46 -5.82
C ASN A 189 -5.73 11.48 -6.68
N THR A 190 -5.43 10.36 -7.33
CA THR A 190 -4.39 10.25 -8.36
C THR A 190 -5.03 9.66 -9.60
N VAL A 191 -4.96 10.35 -10.73
CA VAL A 191 -5.65 9.97 -11.97
C VAL A 191 -4.69 10.04 -13.15
N ALA A 192 -4.49 8.93 -13.85
CA ALA A 192 -3.74 8.91 -15.09
C ALA A 192 -4.45 9.78 -16.14
N LYS A 193 -3.72 10.70 -16.74
CA LYS A 193 -4.22 11.60 -17.78
C LYS A 193 -3.78 11.19 -19.16
N LYS A 194 -2.63 10.53 -19.23
CA LYS A 194 -2.03 10.12 -20.51
C LYS A 194 -1.16 8.88 -20.30
N ILE A 195 -1.18 7.99 -21.28
CA ILE A 195 -0.27 6.84 -21.38
C ILE A 195 0.41 6.91 -22.74
N ASP A 196 1.70 7.22 -22.75
CA ASP A 196 2.54 7.18 -23.95
C ASP A 196 3.16 5.78 -24.04
N LYS A 197 2.54 4.90 -24.86
CA LYS A 197 3.01 3.54 -25.11
C LYS A 197 4.24 3.55 -25.98
N ASN A 198 5.12 2.58 -25.75
CA ASN A 198 6.36 2.40 -26.52
C ASN A 198 7.22 3.68 -26.58
N ALA A 199 7.09 4.51 -25.54
CA ALA A 199 7.86 5.74 -25.41
C ALA A 199 9.34 5.41 -25.21
N SER A 200 10.21 6.26 -25.78
CA SER A 200 11.62 6.21 -25.46
C SER A 200 11.85 6.67 -24.03
N VAL A 201 12.24 5.75 -23.14
CA VAL A 201 12.52 6.04 -21.73
C VAL A 201 14.03 6.18 -21.55
N PRO A 202 14.54 7.39 -21.25
CA PRO A 202 15.98 7.64 -21.12
C PRO A 202 16.60 6.83 -19.98
N ALA A 203 17.77 6.23 -20.22
CA ALA A 203 18.45 5.39 -19.23
C ALA A 203 18.87 6.16 -17.95
N ASN A 204 19.16 7.44 -18.07
CA ASN A 204 19.57 8.28 -16.94
C ASN A 204 18.46 8.51 -15.89
N ILE A 205 17.18 8.31 -16.24
CA ILE A 205 16.07 8.39 -15.27
C ILE A 205 16.19 7.30 -14.21
N PHE A 206 16.80 6.16 -14.53
CA PHE A 206 17.02 5.04 -13.61
C PHE A 206 18.29 5.19 -12.74
N GLN A 207 18.98 6.31 -12.87
CA GLN A 207 20.17 6.61 -12.08
C GLN A 207 19.81 7.49 -10.88
N ILE A 208 20.58 7.33 -9.80
CA ILE A 208 20.49 8.22 -8.64
C ILE A 208 20.89 9.63 -9.08
N PRO A 209 20.09 10.67 -8.85
CA PRO A 209 20.42 12.04 -9.20
C PRO A 209 21.70 12.51 -8.55
N LYS A 210 22.46 13.36 -9.25
CA LYS A 210 23.71 13.91 -8.70
C LYS A 210 23.47 14.68 -7.40
N GLY A 211 24.33 14.47 -6.42
CA GLY A 211 24.25 15.16 -5.12
C GLY A 211 23.23 14.59 -4.14
N VAL A 212 22.63 13.44 -4.46
CA VAL A 212 21.77 12.69 -3.54
C VAL A 212 22.60 11.63 -2.81
N ASN A 213 22.54 11.62 -1.47
CA ASN A 213 23.12 10.55 -0.66
C ASN A 213 22.10 9.43 -0.46
N VAL A 214 22.42 8.22 -0.92
CA VAL A 214 21.54 7.04 -0.78
C VAL A 214 22.22 6.00 0.08
N GLU A 215 21.60 5.69 1.21
CA GLU A 215 22.08 4.71 2.18
C GLU A 215 21.39 3.36 1.98
N TYR A 216 22.16 2.28 2.14
CA TYR A 216 21.61 0.93 2.12
C TYR A 216 20.93 0.62 3.46
N ASN A 217 19.65 0.27 3.41
CA ASN A 217 18.87 -0.08 4.59
C ASN A 217 18.96 -1.59 4.86
N LYS A 218 20.03 -1.99 5.54
CA LYS A 218 20.27 -3.40 5.88
C LYS A 218 19.18 -3.99 6.76
N GLU A 219 18.64 -3.23 7.70
CA GLU A 219 17.60 -3.70 8.62
C GLU A 219 16.30 -4.05 7.86
N ALA A 220 15.87 -3.16 6.96
CA ALA A 220 14.73 -3.42 6.10
C ALA A 220 14.96 -4.61 5.17
N ASP A 221 16.17 -4.79 4.70
CA ASP A 221 16.56 -5.90 3.83
C ASP A 221 16.50 -7.25 4.58
N ASP A 222 17.11 -7.30 5.76
CA ASP A 222 17.11 -8.50 6.62
C ASP A 222 15.67 -8.88 7.02
N MET A 223 14.86 -7.89 7.39
CA MET A 223 13.44 -8.10 7.74
C MET A 223 12.64 -8.61 6.53
N SER A 224 12.84 -8.00 5.36
CA SER A 224 12.16 -8.40 4.12
C SER A 224 12.52 -9.83 3.72
N ARG A 225 13.80 -10.19 3.79
CA ARG A 225 14.30 -11.55 3.51
C ARG A 225 13.67 -12.58 4.47
N ALA A 226 13.69 -12.30 5.78
CA ALA A 226 13.11 -13.18 6.78
C ALA A 226 11.59 -13.37 6.57
N MET A 227 10.88 -12.28 6.24
CA MET A 227 9.45 -12.31 5.97
C MET A 227 9.13 -13.14 4.72
N VAL A 228 9.86 -12.95 3.63
CA VAL A 228 9.68 -13.72 2.39
C VAL A 228 9.95 -15.21 2.64
N ALA A 229 11.04 -15.54 3.33
CA ALA A 229 11.37 -16.93 3.64
C ALA A 229 10.26 -17.59 4.49
N SER A 230 9.78 -16.91 5.53
CA SER A 230 8.66 -17.40 6.37
C SER A 230 7.37 -17.56 5.59
N MET A 231 7.07 -16.61 4.71
CA MET A 231 5.89 -16.67 3.84
C MET A 231 5.95 -17.88 2.91
N ILE A 232 7.05 -18.08 2.19
CA ILE A 232 7.23 -19.19 1.26
C ILE A 232 7.14 -20.52 2.02
N GLU A 233 7.77 -20.63 3.19
CA GLU A 233 7.69 -21.85 4.02
C GLU A 233 6.23 -22.16 4.42
N SER A 234 5.49 -21.15 4.86
CA SER A 234 4.08 -21.33 5.22
C SER A 234 3.20 -21.72 4.01
N MET A 235 3.58 -21.28 2.80
CA MET A 235 2.85 -21.61 1.57
C MET A 235 3.10 -23.02 1.03
N LYS A 236 4.04 -23.78 1.57
CA LYS A 236 4.25 -25.20 1.21
C LYS A 236 3.11 -26.10 1.69
N ASP A 237 2.38 -25.67 2.71
CA ASP A 237 1.18 -26.39 3.18
C ASP A 237 0.08 -26.29 2.12
N PRO A 238 -0.48 -27.41 1.61
CA PRO A 238 -1.56 -27.40 0.63
C PRO A 238 -2.79 -26.62 1.07
N ASP A 239 -3.03 -26.53 2.39
CA ASP A 239 -4.17 -25.84 3.00
C ASP A 239 -3.82 -24.40 3.46
N ALA A 240 -2.64 -23.89 3.11
CA ALA A 240 -2.16 -22.58 3.58
C ALA A 240 -3.15 -21.43 3.26
N ALA A 241 -3.71 -21.43 2.06
CA ALA A 241 -4.68 -20.40 1.66
C ALA A 241 -5.95 -20.44 2.54
N LYS A 242 -6.47 -21.63 2.83
CA LYS A 242 -7.62 -21.83 3.72
C LYS A 242 -7.30 -21.41 5.16
N LYS A 243 -6.14 -21.84 5.69
CA LYS A 243 -5.69 -21.47 7.04
C LYS A 243 -5.47 -19.94 7.18
N PHE A 244 -4.99 -19.31 6.13
CA PHE A 244 -4.85 -17.86 6.08
C PHE A 244 -6.22 -17.17 6.13
N GLU A 245 -7.18 -17.61 5.33
CA GLU A 245 -8.56 -17.10 5.32
C GLU A 245 -9.25 -17.25 6.68
N GLU A 246 -9.11 -18.42 7.32
CA GLU A 246 -9.65 -18.67 8.66
C GLU A 246 -9.04 -17.76 9.73
N ARG A 247 -7.73 -17.50 9.68
CA ARG A 247 -7.06 -16.57 10.60
C ARG A 247 -7.55 -15.14 10.43
N MET A 248 -7.67 -14.69 9.19
CA MET A 248 -8.15 -13.34 8.88
C MET A 248 -9.62 -13.13 9.31
N SER A 249 -10.48 -14.13 9.09
CA SER A 249 -11.88 -14.06 9.53
C SER A 249 -12.02 -14.03 11.06
N ARG A 250 -11.23 -14.81 11.81
CA ARG A 250 -11.19 -14.75 13.28
C ARG A 250 -10.72 -13.38 13.79
N GLY A 251 -9.66 -12.81 13.17
CA GLY A 251 -9.18 -11.48 13.51
C GLY A 251 -10.24 -10.40 13.30
N ARG A 252 -11.02 -10.51 12.22
CA ARG A 252 -12.13 -9.60 11.92
C ARG A 252 -13.22 -9.66 12.99
N THR A 253 -13.61 -10.88 13.42
CA THR A 253 -14.63 -11.07 14.46
C THR A 253 -14.18 -10.47 15.79
N GLN A 254 -12.90 -10.59 16.16
CA GLN A 254 -12.37 -10.00 17.39
C GLN A 254 -12.38 -8.46 17.34
N ILE A 255 -12.00 -7.85 16.21
CA ILE A 255 -12.01 -6.38 16.04
C ILE A 255 -13.44 -5.86 16.13
N ASP A 256 -14.39 -6.50 15.44
CA ASP A 256 -15.82 -6.09 15.45
C ASP A 256 -16.42 -6.21 16.87
N THR A 257 -16.06 -7.26 17.60
CA THR A 257 -16.50 -7.44 19.00
C THR A 257 -15.90 -6.38 19.92
N SER A 258 -14.62 -6.06 19.78
CA SER A 258 -13.96 -5.03 20.59
C SER A 258 -14.52 -3.65 20.30
N GLN A 259 -14.77 -3.30 19.04
CA GLN A 259 -15.39 -2.03 18.68
C GLN A 259 -16.82 -1.88 19.19
N ARG A 260 -17.59 -2.98 19.17
CA ARG A 260 -18.95 -2.99 19.77
C ARG A 260 -18.92 -2.82 21.28
N GLN A 261 -17.96 -3.44 21.98
CA GLN A 261 -17.78 -3.26 23.41
C GLN A 261 -17.37 -1.83 23.76
N GLU A 262 -16.38 -1.26 23.06
CA GLU A 262 -15.97 0.14 23.26
C GLU A 262 -17.10 1.14 22.94
N ALA A 263 -17.95 0.86 21.96
CA ALA A 263 -19.13 1.67 21.67
C ALA A 263 -20.20 1.56 22.76
N GLN A 264 -20.42 0.36 23.32
CA GLN A 264 -21.35 0.15 24.42
C GLN A 264 -20.86 0.79 25.72
N GLU A 265 -19.55 0.71 26.02
CA GLU A 265 -18.96 1.37 27.19
C GLU A 265 -19.06 2.90 27.09
N ARG A 266 -18.84 3.50 25.91
CA ARG A 266 -19.06 4.94 25.69
C ARG A 266 -20.51 5.33 25.89
N HIS A 267 -21.47 4.59 25.34
CA HIS A 267 -22.88 4.85 25.54
C HIS A 267 -23.31 4.72 27.03
N GLN A 268 -22.70 3.82 27.81
CA GLN A 268 -22.95 3.69 29.25
C GLN A 268 -22.29 4.84 30.03
N GLN A 269 -21.15 5.35 29.63
CA GLN A 269 -20.52 6.53 30.23
C GLN A 269 -21.34 7.79 29.96
N ASP A 270 -21.76 8.02 28.74
CA ASP A 270 -22.61 9.15 28.36
C ASP A 270 -23.99 9.12 29.07
N ALA A 271 -24.54 7.93 29.25
CA ALA A 271 -25.81 7.77 30.02
C ALA A 271 -25.67 8.01 31.53
N ASN A 272 -24.47 7.80 32.09
CA ASN A 272 -24.19 8.02 33.49
C ASN A 272 -23.84 9.49 33.81
N GLU A 273 -23.31 10.24 32.83
CA GLU A 273 -23.05 11.68 32.95
C GLU A 273 -24.29 12.56 32.76
N GLN A 274 -25.37 12.01 32.19
CA GLN A 274 -26.66 12.73 32.04
C GLN A 274 -27.59 12.59 33.25
N LYS A 275 -27.08 12.73 34.48
CA LYS A 275 -27.95 13.07 35.61
C LYS A 275 -28.07 14.59 35.66
N PRO A 276 -29.27 15.16 35.49
CA PRO A 276 -29.40 16.61 35.37
C PRO A 276 -29.21 17.27 36.72
N GLU A 277 -28.11 17.96 36.89
CA GLU A 277 -28.06 19.11 37.81
C GLU A 277 -28.57 20.33 37.03
N VAL A 278 -29.79 20.72 37.29
CA VAL A 278 -30.44 21.85 36.63
C VAL A 278 -29.89 23.14 37.23
N ASP A 279 -28.96 23.77 36.49
CA ASP A 279 -28.60 25.18 36.68
C ASP A 279 -29.16 26.00 35.53
N PRO A 280 -30.07 26.97 35.76
CA PRO A 280 -30.83 27.61 34.67
C PRO A 280 -30.12 28.80 34.04
N ASN A 281 -28.77 28.85 33.98
CA ASN A 281 -28.11 30.02 33.36
C ASN A 281 -26.74 29.72 32.74
N LYS A 282 -26.70 29.00 31.58
CA LYS A 282 -25.56 29.08 30.71
C LYS A 282 -25.91 28.86 29.24
N ASN A 283 -25.60 29.91 28.45
CA ASN A 283 -25.75 30.00 27.02
C ASN A 283 -24.95 28.91 26.24
N ALA A 284 -25.56 28.46 25.15
CA ALA A 284 -25.01 27.54 24.16
C ALA A 284 -23.78 28.13 23.46
N GLY A 285 -22.70 27.34 23.45
CA GLY A 285 -21.57 27.49 22.56
C GLY A 285 -21.21 26.09 22.06
N GLU A 286 -21.46 25.84 20.77
CA GLU A 286 -21.03 24.63 20.07
C GLU A 286 -19.51 24.66 19.92
N GLU A 287 -18.81 23.79 20.65
CA GLU A 287 -17.41 23.46 20.34
C GLU A 287 -17.36 22.06 19.72
N SER A 288 -17.11 22.03 18.41
CA SER A 288 -16.71 20.83 17.67
C SER A 288 -15.26 20.49 18.05
N GLY A 289 -15.08 19.60 19.03
CA GLY A 289 -13.77 19.15 19.48
C GLY A 289 -13.03 18.36 18.41
N GLU A 290 -11.93 18.90 17.89
CA GLU A 290 -10.93 18.17 17.11
C GLU A 290 -10.24 17.13 18.01
N PRO A 291 -9.94 15.92 17.49
CA PRO A 291 -9.23 14.91 18.27
C PRO A 291 -7.81 15.37 18.60
N ASP A 292 -7.46 15.31 19.87
CA ASP A 292 -6.17 15.64 20.46
C ASP A 292 -5.05 14.76 19.84
N GLU A 293 -3.86 15.35 19.66
CA GLU A 293 -2.65 14.70 19.12
C GLU A 293 -2.29 13.41 19.88
N LYS A 294 -2.68 13.30 21.13
CA LYS A 294 -2.50 12.12 21.97
C LYS A 294 -3.43 10.97 21.57
N GLN A 295 -4.67 11.26 21.21
CA GLN A 295 -5.63 10.27 20.71
C GLN A 295 -5.24 9.73 19.34
N LEU A 296 -4.68 10.59 18.48
CA LEU A 296 -4.16 10.20 17.16
C LEU A 296 -2.95 9.27 17.29
N ASN A 297 -2.02 9.56 18.21
CA ASN A 297 -0.86 8.71 18.50
C ASN A 297 -1.26 7.34 19.09
N GLU A 298 -2.26 7.29 19.95
CA GLU A 298 -2.77 6.04 20.51
C GLU A 298 -3.44 5.16 19.46
N MET A 299 -4.21 5.75 18.54
CA MET A 299 -4.80 5.01 17.42
C MET A 299 -3.74 4.44 16.46
N MET A 300 -2.68 5.20 16.17
CA MET A 300 -1.57 4.70 15.34
C MET A 300 -0.81 3.55 16.02
N GLN A 301 -0.56 3.63 17.33
CA GLN A 301 0.10 2.56 18.07
C GLN A 301 -0.76 1.30 18.18
N LYS A 302 -2.08 1.43 18.33
CA LYS A 302 -3.01 0.29 18.32
C LYS A 302 -3.02 -0.38 16.93
N GLY A 303 -3.07 0.38 15.84
CA GLY A 303 -2.98 -0.15 14.48
C GLY A 303 -1.70 -0.95 14.21
N MET A 304 -0.55 -0.45 14.67
CA MET A 304 0.74 -1.16 14.55
C MET A 304 0.81 -2.43 15.41
N LYS A 305 0.22 -2.45 16.61
CA LYS A 305 0.15 -3.67 17.45
C LYS A 305 -0.70 -4.76 16.80
N THR A 306 -1.82 -4.37 16.17
CA THR A 306 -2.71 -5.31 15.48
C THR A 306 -2.00 -5.94 14.28
N LEU A 307 -1.27 -5.15 13.49
CA LEU A 307 -0.45 -5.67 12.38
C LEU A 307 0.64 -6.62 12.85
N LYS A 308 1.38 -6.29 13.92
CA LYS A 308 2.39 -7.22 14.50
C LYS A 308 1.79 -8.53 15.04
N GLY A 309 0.53 -8.52 15.48
CA GLY A 309 -0.18 -9.72 15.95
C GLY A 309 -0.62 -10.66 14.83
N LEU A 310 -0.81 -10.14 13.61
CA LEU A 310 -1.22 -10.94 12.45
C LEU A 310 -0.08 -11.76 11.83
N PHE A 311 1.17 -11.44 12.16
CA PHE A 311 2.38 -12.10 11.64
C PHE A 311 3.14 -12.92 12.70
N LYS A 312 2.55 -13.16 13.85
CA LYS A 312 2.96 -14.16 14.83
C LYS A 312 2.04 -15.38 14.76
#